data_df1b6dbaa10e1f58e7ecb311da7736e0
#
_entry.id   df1b6dbaa10e1f58e7ecb311da7736e0
#
_cell.length_a   1.000
_cell.length_b   1.000
_cell.length_c   1.000
_cell.angle_alpha   90.00
_cell.angle_beta   90.00
_cell.angle_gamma   90.00
#
_symmetry.space_group_name_H-M   'P 1'
#
loop_
_entity.id
_entity.type
_entity.pdbx_description
1 polymer ?
#
loop_
_entity_poly.entity_id
_entity_poly.type
_entity_poly.pdbx_seq_one_letter_code
_entity_poly.pdbx_strand_id
1 'polypeptide(L)'
;MSDGVTSSQGGGPSSGAPGRTNSFRGGILIAVAALLLLLMTFSITSPTVPRVLAIAIGLLGVATAFGFVPVRGPQDYYGGLVLVMLATLALIASADLPGQRGFAFGPGTAPRLFAGGLAILGAAVAIVGVTSVGPPIEKYRLRGPLFVLLAIVLFAMFIRPLGMVVAAFLTWMISICGSTEMRWLESVIAAAAMTIFCVVLFVYLLNLPFQLWPQPNAPVLLWQQLAEFFRLILGPLLKYVGVA
;
A
#
# COMPACT_ATOMS: atom_id res chain seq x y z
N MET A 1 -51.36 -48.47 -11.22
CA MET A 1 -51.13 -48.11 -9.84
C MET A 1 -50.12 -46.94 -9.87
N SER A 2 -50.70 -45.85 -9.82
CA SER A 2 -50.21 -44.48 -9.76
C SER A 2 -49.62 -44.19 -8.38
N ASP A 3 -48.43 -43.70 -8.32
CA ASP A 3 -47.99 -42.99 -7.12
C ASP A 3 -47.29 -41.71 -7.53
N GLY A 4 -47.90 -40.63 -7.09
CA GLY A 4 -47.53 -39.30 -7.37
C GLY A 4 -46.23 -38.86 -6.67
N VAL A 5 -45.38 -38.21 -7.46
CA VAL A 5 -44.23 -37.46 -6.96
C VAL A 5 -44.68 -36.02 -6.78
N THR A 6 -44.93 -35.68 -5.52
CA THR A 6 -45.12 -34.28 -5.10
C THR A 6 -43.80 -33.55 -5.22
N SER A 7 -43.71 -32.63 -6.15
CA SER A 7 -42.65 -31.64 -6.28
C SER A 7 -42.71 -30.63 -5.11
N SER A 8 -41.83 -30.84 -4.14
CA SER A 8 -41.52 -29.83 -3.15
C SER A 8 -40.72 -28.69 -3.81
N GLN A 9 -41.39 -27.61 -4.13
CA GLN A 9 -40.74 -26.32 -4.42
C GLN A 9 -40.12 -25.79 -3.13
N GLY A 10 -38.83 -26.09 -2.93
CA GLY A 10 -37.99 -25.43 -1.93
C GLY A 10 -37.77 -23.98 -2.33
N GLY A 11 -38.27 -23.08 -1.51
CA GLY A 11 -38.08 -21.64 -1.67
C GLY A 11 -36.62 -21.28 -1.83
N GLY A 12 -36.28 -20.65 -2.95
CA GLY A 12 -34.96 -20.08 -3.16
C GLY A 12 -34.68 -19.01 -2.12
N PRO A 13 -33.43 -18.91 -1.64
CA PRO A 13 -33.05 -17.84 -0.73
C PRO A 13 -33.26 -16.49 -1.42
N SER A 14 -34.05 -15.66 -0.77
CA SER A 14 -34.25 -14.27 -1.16
C SER A 14 -32.88 -13.59 -1.35
N SER A 15 -32.56 -13.28 -2.60
CA SER A 15 -31.42 -12.46 -2.96
C SER A 15 -31.65 -11.02 -2.50
N GLY A 16 -31.52 -10.79 -1.21
CA GLY A 16 -31.39 -9.45 -0.67
C GLY A 16 -30.09 -8.87 -1.22
N ALA A 17 -30.20 -7.85 -2.04
CA ALA A 17 -29.10 -7.18 -2.73
C ALA A 17 -28.03 -6.70 -1.74
N PRO A 18 -26.86 -7.37 -1.62
CA PRO A 18 -25.81 -6.96 -0.67
C PRO A 18 -24.93 -5.82 -1.21
N GLY A 19 -25.28 -5.23 -2.36
CA GLY A 19 -24.38 -4.31 -3.05
C GLY A 19 -24.33 -2.88 -2.51
N ARG A 20 -25.40 -2.37 -1.93
CA ARG A 20 -25.55 -0.92 -1.68
C ARG A 20 -24.80 -0.42 -0.43
N THR A 21 -24.77 -1.20 0.62
CA THR A 21 -24.09 -0.82 1.88
C THR A 21 -22.57 -0.93 1.79
N ASN A 22 -22.05 -1.88 1.00
CA ASN A 22 -20.61 -2.06 0.83
C ASN A 22 -20.03 -1.00 -0.12
N SER A 23 -20.76 -0.59 -1.15
CA SER A 23 -20.33 0.49 -2.06
C SER A 23 -20.30 1.85 -1.33
N PHE A 24 -21.28 2.11 -0.46
CA PHE A 24 -21.32 3.32 0.35
C PHE A 24 -20.10 3.44 1.29
N ARG A 25 -19.77 2.38 2.03
CA ARG A 25 -18.60 2.35 2.92
C ARG A 25 -17.28 2.49 2.16
N GLY A 26 -17.12 1.77 1.05
CA GLY A 26 -15.93 1.85 0.21
C GLY A 26 -15.75 3.24 -0.40
N GLY A 27 -16.81 3.84 -0.92
CA GLY A 27 -16.78 5.19 -1.47
C GLY A 27 -16.40 6.26 -0.45
N ILE A 28 -16.93 6.18 0.78
CA ILE A 28 -16.56 7.10 1.87
C ILE A 28 -15.08 6.96 2.25
N LEU A 29 -14.58 5.73 2.40
CA LEU A 29 -13.16 5.51 2.74
C LEU A 29 -12.23 6.12 1.69
N ILE A 30 -12.53 5.97 0.41
CA ILE A 30 -11.75 6.57 -0.67
C ILE A 30 -11.87 8.10 -0.65
N ALA A 31 -13.06 8.66 -0.43
CA ALA A 31 -13.26 10.10 -0.34
C ALA A 31 -12.46 10.70 0.83
N VAL A 32 -12.45 10.05 1.99
CA VAL A 32 -11.65 10.48 3.16
C VAL A 32 -10.15 10.38 2.88
N ALA A 33 -9.69 9.28 2.29
CA ALA A 33 -8.29 9.12 1.92
C ALA A 33 -7.83 10.17 0.90
N ALA A 34 -8.67 10.46 -0.11
CA ALA A 34 -8.39 11.52 -1.08
C ALA A 34 -8.40 12.93 -0.47
N LEU A 35 -9.27 13.19 0.52
CA LEU A 35 -9.26 14.44 1.26
C LEU A 35 -7.97 14.62 2.06
N LEU A 36 -7.48 13.56 2.72
CA LEU A 36 -6.20 13.59 3.42
C LEU A 36 -5.03 13.84 2.46
N LEU A 37 -5.05 13.21 1.28
CA LEU A 37 -4.07 13.49 0.22
C LEU A 37 -4.14 14.94 -0.25
N LEU A 38 -5.34 15.50 -0.42
CA LEU A 38 -5.52 16.88 -0.82
C LEU A 38 -4.98 17.84 0.23
N LEU A 39 -5.20 17.58 1.51
CA LEU A 39 -4.64 18.37 2.60
C LEU A 39 -3.13 18.30 2.63
N MET A 40 -2.54 17.12 2.39
CA MET A 40 -1.08 16.98 2.27
C MET A 40 -0.52 17.76 1.07
N THR A 41 -1.20 17.73 -0.08
CA THR A 41 -0.75 18.47 -1.27
C THR A 41 -0.92 19.99 -1.14
N PHE A 42 -1.85 20.45 -0.32
CA PHE A 42 -2.05 21.87 -0.07
C PHE A 42 -0.90 22.49 0.72
N SER A 43 -0.25 21.71 1.59
CA SER A 43 0.91 22.15 2.37
C SER A 43 2.20 22.26 1.55
N ILE A 44 2.26 21.66 0.35
CA ILE A 44 3.43 21.64 -0.52
C ILE A 44 3.25 22.66 -1.66
N THR A 45 4.17 23.57 -1.79
CA THR A 45 4.06 24.80 -2.60
C THR A 45 3.92 24.59 -4.10
N SER A 46 3.92 23.40 -4.62
CA SER A 46 3.62 23.21 -6.05
C SER A 46 3.31 21.84 -6.53
N PRO A 47 2.77 20.96 -6.82
CA PRO A 47 2.45 20.46 -8.15
C PRO A 47 0.94 20.41 -8.45
N THR A 48 0.56 20.96 -9.58
CA THR A 48 -0.83 20.93 -10.07
C THR A 48 -1.33 19.50 -10.31
N VAL A 49 -0.48 18.62 -10.83
CA VAL A 49 -0.85 17.22 -11.19
C VAL A 49 -1.35 16.40 -10.00
N PRO A 50 -0.64 16.25 -8.87
CA PRO A 50 -1.15 15.46 -7.74
C PRO A 50 -2.39 16.07 -7.09
N ARG A 51 -2.58 17.38 -7.12
CA ARG A 51 -3.81 18.03 -6.65
C ARG A 51 -5.01 17.65 -7.52
N VAL A 52 -4.86 17.68 -8.83
CA VAL A 52 -5.92 17.29 -9.78
C VAL A 52 -6.28 15.80 -9.58
N LEU A 53 -5.28 14.93 -9.44
CA LEU A 53 -5.50 13.50 -9.18
C LEU A 53 -6.22 13.27 -7.84
N ALA A 54 -5.81 13.95 -6.77
CA ALA A 54 -6.45 13.83 -5.46
C ALA A 54 -7.92 14.28 -5.50
N ILE A 55 -8.22 15.39 -6.18
CA ILE A 55 -9.58 15.88 -6.38
C ILE A 55 -10.40 14.87 -7.20
N ALA A 56 -9.84 14.34 -8.29
CA ALA A 56 -10.52 13.36 -9.14
C ALA A 56 -10.85 12.07 -8.37
N ILE A 57 -9.91 11.55 -7.58
CA ILE A 57 -10.13 10.38 -6.72
C ILE A 57 -11.22 10.65 -5.68
N GLY A 58 -11.19 11.85 -5.06
CA GLY A 58 -12.19 12.25 -4.08
C GLY A 58 -13.60 12.33 -4.68
N LEU A 59 -13.74 12.95 -5.84
CA LEU A 59 -15.01 13.04 -6.57
C LEU A 59 -15.53 11.66 -6.97
N LEU A 60 -14.66 10.77 -7.48
CA LEU A 60 -15.02 9.39 -7.79
C LEU A 60 -15.46 8.62 -6.53
N GLY A 61 -14.75 8.80 -5.40
CA GLY A 61 -15.13 8.19 -4.13
C GLY A 61 -16.51 8.65 -3.65
N VAL A 62 -16.80 9.95 -3.75
CA VAL A 62 -18.12 10.51 -3.42
C VAL A 62 -19.19 9.99 -4.39
N ALA A 63 -18.92 10.03 -5.69
CA ALA A 63 -19.87 9.57 -6.71
C ALA A 63 -20.26 8.09 -6.52
N THR A 64 -19.31 7.23 -6.12
CA THR A 64 -19.60 5.82 -5.81
C THR A 64 -20.36 5.64 -4.51
N ALA A 65 -20.07 6.46 -3.48
CA ALA A 65 -20.81 6.43 -2.22
C ALA A 65 -22.31 6.74 -2.44
N PHE A 66 -22.60 7.70 -3.29
CA PHE A 66 -23.98 8.07 -3.63
C PHE A 66 -24.62 7.18 -4.72
N GLY A 67 -23.86 6.21 -5.29
CA GLY A 67 -24.38 5.27 -6.28
C GLY A 67 -24.49 5.83 -7.69
N PHE A 68 -23.85 6.96 -8.00
CA PHE A 68 -23.84 7.53 -9.35
C PHE A 68 -22.98 6.72 -10.33
N VAL A 69 -22.01 5.96 -9.82
CA VAL A 69 -21.16 5.08 -10.64
C VAL A 69 -21.62 3.64 -10.48
N PRO A 70 -22.06 2.97 -11.53
CA PRO A 70 -22.46 1.55 -11.48
C PRO A 70 -21.19 0.68 -11.39
N VAL A 71 -20.75 0.36 -10.19
CA VAL A 71 -19.59 -0.52 -9.97
C VAL A 71 -20.01 -1.96 -10.20
N ARG A 72 -19.54 -2.57 -11.30
CA ARG A 72 -19.81 -3.96 -11.68
C ARG A 72 -18.78 -4.93 -11.14
N GLY A 73 -17.51 -4.50 -11.08
CA GLY A 73 -16.38 -5.22 -10.50
C GLY A 73 -15.79 -4.46 -9.32
N PRO A 74 -16.32 -4.60 -8.09
CA PRO A 74 -15.91 -3.77 -6.96
C PRO A 74 -14.45 -3.99 -6.58
N GLN A 75 -13.91 -5.19 -6.76
CA GLN A 75 -12.51 -5.49 -6.47
C GLN A 75 -11.58 -4.68 -7.39
N ASP A 76 -11.81 -4.71 -8.69
CA ASP A 76 -10.99 -4.00 -9.67
C ASP A 76 -11.14 -2.49 -9.53
N TYR A 77 -12.38 -2.01 -9.32
CA TYR A 77 -12.62 -0.58 -9.15
C TYR A 77 -11.89 0.01 -7.95
N TYR A 78 -12.07 -0.59 -6.77
CA TYR A 78 -11.40 -0.09 -5.57
C TYR A 78 -9.89 -0.34 -5.59
N GLY A 79 -9.44 -1.47 -6.15
CA GLY A 79 -8.03 -1.76 -6.37
C GLY A 79 -7.35 -0.73 -7.27
N GLY A 80 -7.99 -0.40 -8.39
CA GLY A 80 -7.52 0.64 -9.32
C GLY A 80 -7.43 2.02 -8.67
N LEU A 81 -8.43 2.43 -7.88
CA LEU A 81 -8.39 3.69 -7.15
C LEU A 81 -7.27 3.74 -6.10
N VAL A 82 -7.01 2.64 -5.40
CA VAL A 82 -5.88 2.54 -4.46
C VAL A 82 -4.55 2.70 -5.18
N LEU A 83 -4.38 2.11 -6.37
CA LEU A 83 -3.17 2.28 -7.18
C LEU A 83 -2.97 3.74 -7.61
N VAL A 84 -4.03 4.43 -8.04
CA VAL A 84 -3.95 5.86 -8.38
C VAL A 84 -3.63 6.72 -7.15
N MET A 85 -4.15 6.35 -5.98
CA MET A 85 -3.82 7.00 -4.72
C MET A 85 -2.34 6.84 -4.35
N LEU A 86 -1.79 5.62 -4.49
CA LEU A 86 -0.36 5.37 -4.28
C LEU A 86 0.51 6.12 -5.28
N ALA A 87 0.10 6.18 -6.54
CA ALA A 87 0.76 6.98 -7.57
C ALA A 87 0.79 8.48 -7.20
N THR A 88 -0.32 9.00 -6.70
CA THR A 88 -0.42 10.39 -6.24
C THR A 88 0.53 10.66 -5.06
N LEU A 89 0.59 9.75 -4.08
CA LEU A 89 1.56 9.83 -2.98
C LEU A 89 3.01 9.82 -3.48
N ALA A 90 3.34 8.95 -4.43
CA ALA A 90 4.68 8.88 -5.01
C ALA A 90 5.04 10.17 -5.79
N LEU A 91 4.08 10.79 -6.50
CA LEU A 91 4.28 12.08 -7.16
C LEU A 91 4.52 13.20 -6.14
N ILE A 92 3.79 13.21 -5.03
CA ILE A 92 4.00 14.18 -3.95
C ILE A 92 5.39 13.99 -3.33
N ALA A 93 5.75 12.75 -2.97
CA ALA A 93 7.03 12.44 -2.35
C ALA A 93 8.23 12.75 -3.25
N SER A 94 8.04 12.71 -4.58
CA SER A 94 9.08 13.04 -5.56
C SER A 94 9.10 14.50 -6.01
N ALA A 95 8.19 15.33 -5.48
CA ALA A 95 8.02 16.73 -5.96
C ALA A 95 9.26 17.59 -5.71
N ASP A 96 9.93 17.41 -4.58
CA ASP A 96 11.12 18.18 -4.18
C ASP A 96 12.42 17.64 -4.79
N LEU A 97 12.39 16.46 -5.42
CA LEU A 97 13.57 15.88 -6.05
C LEU A 97 13.87 16.59 -7.38
N PRO A 98 15.16 16.89 -7.67
CA PRO A 98 15.53 17.49 -8.95
C PRO A 98 15.17 16.52 -10.09
N GLY A 99 14.38 17.03 -11.04
CA GLY A 99 13.96 16.32 -12.23
C GLY A 99 15.02 16.29 -13.31
N GLN A 100 14.59 16.03 -14.54
CA GLN A 100 15.44 16.05 -15.72
C GLN A 100 15.98 17.45 -15.99
N ARG A 101 17.29 17.53 -16.23
CA ARG A 101 17.97 18.76 -16.66
C ARG A 101 18.70 18.47 -17.99
N GLY A 102 18.11 18.89 -19.10
CA GLY A 102 18.62 18.56 -20.42
C GLY A 102 18.56 17.06 -20.68
N PHE A 103 19.67 16.45 -21.08
CA PHE A 103 19.80 15.00 -21.30
C PHE A 103 20.14 14.19 -20.04
N ALA A 104 20.39 14.84 -18.92
CA ALA A 104 20.72 14.15 -17.68
C ALA A 104 19.46 13.80 -16.90
N PHE A 105 19.28 12.52 -16.56
CA PHE A 105 18.20 12.05 -15.70
C PHE A 105 18.50 12.38 -14.23
N GLY A 106 17.72 13.27 -13.65
CA GLY A 106 17.80 13.57 -12.24
C GLY A 106 17.15 12.46 -11.38
N PRO A 107 17.46 12.40 -10.07
CA PRO A 107 16.95 11.38 -9.16
C PRO A 107 15.42 11.37 -9.04
N GLY A 108 14.74 12.48 -9.32
CA GLY A 108 13.28 12.57 -9.33
C GLY A 108 12.60 12.08 -10.61
N THR A 109 13.36 11.83 -11.70
CA THR A 109 12.79 11.45 -13.00
C THR A 109 12.21 10.03 -12.96
N ALA A 110 12.95 9.06 -12.45
CA ALA A 110 12.51 7.67 -12.37
C ALA A 110 11.27 7.49 -11.47
N PRO A 111 11.23 8.00 -10.22
CA PRO A 111 10.02 7.94 -9.39
C PRO A 111 8.79 8.55 -10.06
N ARG A 112 8.94 9.69 -10.76
CA ARG A 112 7.81 10.34 -11.44
C ARG A 112 7.30 9.55 -12.63
N LEU A 113 8.19 8.95 -13.43
CA LEU A 113 7.81 8.08 -14.55
C LEU A 113 7.06 6.84 -14.06
N PHE A 114 7.58 6.15 -13.03
CA PHE A 114 6.90 5.00 -12.45
C PHE A 114 5.57 5.37 -11.79
N ALA A 115 5.49 6.49 -11.10
CA ALA A 115 4.24 6.98 -10.53
C ALA A 115 3.22 7.34 -11.62
N GLY A 116 3.65 7.95 -12.71
CA GLY A 116 2.81 8.21 -13.88
C GLY A 116 2.28 6.92 -14.51
N GLY A 117 3.15 5.95 -14.74
CA GLY A 117 2.76 4.62 -15.22
C GLY A 117 1.76 3.92 -14.28
N LEU A 118 2.03 3.97 -12.97
CA LEU A 118 1.13 3.40 -11.95
C LEU A 118 -0.24 4.09 -11.95
N ALA A 119 -0.29 5.42 -12.13
CA ALA A 119 -1.54 6.17 -12.24
C ALA A 119 -2.36 5.73 -13.45
N ILE A 120 -1.72 5.58 -14.61
CA ILE A 120 -2.38 5.15 -15.85
C ILE A 120 -2.92 3.72 -15.70
N LEU A 121 -2.10 2.79 -15.18
CA LEU A 121 -2.52 1.40 -14.97
C LEU A 121 -3.63 1.31 -13.92
N GLY A 122 -3.54 2.05 -12.82
CA GLY A 122 -4.58 2.11 -11.80
C GLY A 122 -5.90 2.66 -12.35
N ALA A 123 -5.85 3.70 -13.18
CA ALA A 123 -7.02 4.23 -13.85
C ALA A 123 -7.64 3.22 -14.82
N ALA A 124 -6.80 2.51 -15.61
CA ALA A 124 -7.28 1.46 -16.52
C ALA A 124 -7.99 0.33 -15.75
N VAL A 125 -7.43 -0.15 -14.64
CA VAL A 125 -8.05 -1.18 -13.80
C VAL A 125 -9.35 -0.67 -13.18
N ALA A 126 -9.42 0.59 -12.72
CA ALA A 126 -10.65 1.18 -12.19
C ALA A 126 -11.75 1.25 -13.26
N ILE A 127 -11.41 1.60 -14.51
CA ILE A 127 -12.35 1.62 -15.64
C ILE A 127 -12.88 0.20 -15.93
N VAL A 128 -12.00 -0.80 -15.92
CA VAL A 128 -12.42 -2.21 -16.08
C VAL A 128 -13.41 -2.59 -14.98
N GLY A 129 -13.20 -2.18 -13.74
CA GLY A 129 -14.12 -2.43 -12.62
C GLY A 129 -15.51 -1.78 -12.78
N VAL A 130 -15.63 -0.72 -13.59
CA VAL A 130 -16.94 -0.14 -13.95
C VAL A 130 -17.62 -0.91 -15.09
N THR A 131 -16.84 -1.33 -16.08
CA THR A 131 -17.35 -1.93 -17.33
C THR A 131 -17.59 -3.43 -17.24
N SER A 132 -16.75 -4.15 -16.52
CA SER A 132 -16.74 -5.60 -16.43
C SER A 132 -17.31 -6.11 -15.10
N VAL A 133 -18.05 -7.22 -15.16
CA VAL A 133 -18.52 -7.90 -13.94
C VAL A 133 -17.33 -8.65 -13.34
N GLY A 134 -16.87 -8.19 -12.19
CA GLY A 134 -15.77 -8.80 -11.44
C GLY A 134 -16.25 -9.57 -10.22
N PRO A 135 -15.34 -10.34 -9.58
CA PRO A 135 -15.66 -11.05 -8.36
C PRO A 135 -16.03 -10.07 -7.23
N PRO A 136 -16.92 -10.48 -6.32
CA PRO A 136 -17.24 -9.67 -5.14
C PRO A 136 -16.00 -9.54 -4.24
N ILE A 137 -15.95 -8.46 -3.44
CA ILE A 137 -14.89 -8.26 -2.46
C ILE A 137 -14.97 -9.38 -1.43
N GLU A 138 -14.00 -10.27 -1.44
CA GLU A 138 -13.85 -11.29 -0.41
C GLU A 138 -13.44 -10.65 0.93
N LYS A 139 -13.73 -11.37 2.03
CA LYS A 139 -13.28 -10.92 3.37
C LYS A 139 -11.76 -11.03 3.44
N TYR A 140 -11.08 -9.91 3.29
CA TYR A 140 -9.63 -9.86 3.40
C TYR A 140 -9.17 -10.18 4.83
N ARG A 141 -8.25 -11.13 4.94
CA ARG A 141 -7.52 -11.36 6.19
C ARG A 141 -6.43 -10.29 6.28
N LEU A 142 -6.66 -9.26 7.08
CA LEU A 142 -5.71 -8.14 7.27
C LEU A 142 -4.38 -8.56 7.88
N ARG A 143 -4.29 -9.77 8.43
CA ARG A 143 -3.07 -10.29 9.06
C ARG A 143 -1.87 -10.25 8.11
N GLY A 144 -1.99 -10.76 6.89
CA GLY A 144 -0.90 -10.78 5.90
C GLY A 144 -0.35 -9.39 5.57
N PRO A 145 -1.18 -8.46 5.06
CA PRO A 145 -0.76 -7.09 4.76
C PRO A 145 -0.16 -6.35 5.97
N LEU A 146 -0.67 -6.60 7.18
CA LEU A 146 -0.22 -5.95 8.40
C LEU A 146 1.19 -6.41 8.80
N PHE A 147 1.48 -7.71 8.70
CA PHE A 147 2.83 -8.25 8.95
C PHE A 147 3.84 -7.80 7.90
N VAL A 148 3.43 -7.71 6.62
CA VAL A 148 4.29 -7.19 5.55
C VAL A 148 4.61 -5.71 5.78
N LEU A 149 3.61 -4.89 6.12
CA LEU A 149 3.81 -3.48 6.42
C LEU A 149 4.74 -3.30 7.63
N LEU A 150 4.51 -4.08 8.70
CA LEU A 150 5.37 -4.09 9.89
C LEU A 150 6.80 -4.47 9.52
N ALA A 151 6.98 -5.50 8.69
CA ALA A 151 8.30 -5.94 8.22
C ALA A 151 9.04 -4.83 7.47
N ILE A 152 8.35 -4.07 6.61
CA ILE A 152 8.93 -2.94 5.88
C ILE A 152 9.38 -1.84 6.84
N VAL A 153 8.55 -1.48 7.81
CA VAL A 153 8.89 -0.46 8.81
C VAL A 153 10.10 -0.90 9.64
N LEU A 154 10.11 -2.16 10.10
CA LEU A 154 11.23 -2.70 10.86
C LEU A 154 12.51 -2.79 10.02
N PHE A 155 12.41 -3.12 8.73
CA PHE A 155 13.55 -3.07 7.82
C PHE A 155 14.16 -1.68 7.76
N ALA A 156 13.33 -0.65 7.55
CA ALA A 156 13.79 0.72 7.50
C ALA A 156 14.49 1.18 8.79
N MET A 157 14.02 0.67 9.93
CA MET A 157 14.64 0.95 11.24
C MET A 157 15.94 0.17 11.47
N PHE A 158 15.99 -1.09 11.05
CA PHE A 158 17.09 -1.99 11.39
C PHE A 158 18.24 -1.96 10.38
N ILE A 159 18.05 -1.46 9.17
CA ILE A 159 19.08 -1.46 8.13
C ILE A 159 20.34 -0.70 8.52
N ARG A 160 20.21 0.42 9.24
CA ARG A 160 21.34 1.23 9.69
C ARG A 160 22.10 0.60 10.87
N PRO A 161 21.45 0.20 11.99
CA PRO A 161 22.15 -0.34 13.15
C PRO A 161 22.57 -1.79 12.98
N LEU A 162 21.76 -2.65 12.38
CA LEU A 162 22.03 -4.09 12.26
C LEU A 162 22.69 -4.49 10.94
N GLY A 163 22.77 -3.56 9.99
CA GLY A 163 23.27 -3.85 8.66
C GLY A 163 22.28 -4.60 7.78
N MET A 164 22.62 -4.67 6.49
CA MET A 164 21.72 -5.18 5.46
C MET A 164 21.39 -6.67 5.63
N VAL A 165 22.38 -7.50 6.00
CA VAL A 165 22.21 -8.96 6.12
C VAL A 165 21.19 -9.32 7.20
N VAL A 166 21.38 -8.78 8.41
CA VAL A 166 20.51 -9.08 9.55
C VAL A 166 19.14 -8.44 9.35
N ALA A 167 19.08 -7.19 8.87
CA ALA A 167 17.82 -6.51 8.64
C ALA A 167 16.97 -7.23 7.57
N ALA A 168 17.56 -7.63 6.44
CA ALA A 168 16.86 -8.35 5.39
C ALA A 168 16.33 -9.71 5.88
N PHE A 169 17.17 -10.49 6.55
CA PHE A 169 16.75 -11.79 7.09
C PHE A 169 15.59 -11.68 8.09
N LEU A 170 15.67 -10.74 9.04
CA LEU A 170 14.60 -10.50 10.01
C LEU A 170 13.31 -10.04 9.33
N THR A 171 13.40 -9.16 8.35
CA THR A 171 12.25 -8.68 7.59
C THR A 171 11.52 -9.83 6.89
N TRP A 172 12.27 -10.73 6.24
CA TRP A 172 11.69 -11.93 5.63
C TRP A 172 11.00 -12.81 6.66
N MET A 173 11.63 -13.06 7.81
CA MET A 173 11.05 -13.87 8.88
C MET A 173 9.75 -13.25 9.42
N ILE A 174 9.72 -11.95 9.65
CA ILE A 174 8.53 -11.26 10.16
C ILE A 174 7.42 -11.26 9.11
N SER A 175 7.74 -11.03 7.84
CA SER A 175 6.76 -11.03 6.74
C SER A 175 6.07 -12.41 6.62
N ILE A 176 6.80 -13.50 6.76
CA ILE A 176 6.29 -14.87 6.69
C ILE A 176 5.31 -15.18 7.84
N CYS A 177 5.47 -14.55 9.01
CA CYS A 177 4.51 -14.69 10.12
C CYS A 177 3.09 -14.22 9.77
N GLY A 178 2.95 -13.43 8.71
CA GLY A 178 1.64 -13.03 8.16
C GLY A 178 0.89 -14.18 7.47
N SER A 179 1.59 -15.23 7.00
CA SER A 179 0.99 -16.41 6.38
C SER A 179 0.36 -17.31 7.43
N THR A 180 -0.74 -17.97 7.06
CA THR A 180 -1.40 -18.98 7.92
C THR A 180 -0.81 -20.38 7.76
N GLU A 181 -0.08 -20.63 6.66
CA GLU A 181 0.51 -21.92 6.31
C GLU A 181 2.04 -21.86 6.44
N MET A 182 2.52 -21.66 7.67
CA MET A 182 3.95 -21.51 7.91
C MET A 182 4.66 -22.87 7.92
N ARG A 183 5.61 -23.02 6.98
CA ARG A 183 6.60 -24.10 7.00
C ARG A 183 7.96 -23.52 7.38
N TRP A 184 8.29 -23.60 8.65
CA TRP A 184 9.46 -22.93 9.22
C TRP A 184 10.76 -23.21 8.49
N LEU A 185 11.03 -24.47 8.13
CA LEU A 185 12.28 -24.85 7.46
C LEU A 185 12.39 -24.23 6.05
N GLU A 186 11.33 -24.33 5.26
CA GLU A 186 11.28 -23.75 3.93
C GLU A 186 11.39 -22.22 4.00
N SER A 187 10.77 -21.62 5.01
CA SER A 187 10.79 -20.17 5.24
C SER A 187 12.20 -19.66 5.59
N VAL A 188 12.93 -20.36 6.44
CA VAL A 188 14.30 -20.01 6.81
C VAL A 188 15.24 -20.13 5.60
N ILE A 189 15.12 -21.20 4.82
CA ILE A 189 15.92 -21.41 3.60
C ILE A 189 15.61 -20.29 2.59
N ALA A 190 14.33 -19.99 2.37
CA ALA A 190 13.91 -18.91 1.46
C ALA A 190 14.43 -17.55 1.92
N ALA A 191 14.31 -17.23 3.22
CA ALA A 191 14.83 -16.00 3.80
C ALA A 191 16.34 -15.87 3.63
N ALA A 192 17.09 -16.94 3.86
CA ALA A 192 18.53 -16.96 3.67
C ALA A 192 18.90 -16.78 2.18
N ALA A 193 18.24 -17.49 1.28
CA ALA A 193 18.48 -17.37 -0.17
C ALA A 193 18.18 -15.94 -0.66
N MET A 194 17.05 -15.36 -0.26
CA MET A 194 16.69 -13.99 -0.64
C MET A 194 17.60 -12.93 -0.01
N THR A 195 18.08 -13.15 1.20
CA THR A 195 19.06 -12.26 1.83
C THR A 195 20.39 -12.29 1.06
N ILE A 196 20.89 -13.47 0.69
CA ILE A 196 22.08 -13.61 -0.12
C ILE A 196 21.88 -12.93 -1.48
N PHE A 197 20.75 -13.17 -2.13
CA PHE A 197 20.40 -12.53 -3.41
C PHE A 197 20.41 -11.01 -3.29
N CYS A 198 19.76 -10.43 -2.26
CA CYS A 198 19.76 -8.99 -2.02
C CYS A 198 21.18 -8.44 -1.81
N VAL A 199 22.01 -9.11 -1.02
CA VAL A 199 23.39 -8.68 -0.77
C VAL A 199 24.19 -8.70 -2.07
N VAL A 200 24.12 -9.78 -2.84
CA VAL A 200 24.82 -9.88 -4.12
C VAL A 200 24.35 -8.80 -5.09
N LEU A 201 23.04 -8.60 -5.20
CA LEU A 201 22.47 -7.62 -6.11
C LEU A 201 22.86 -6.19 -5.73
N PHE A 202 22.61 -5.78 -4.49
CA PHE A 202 22.76 -4.37 -4.09
C PHE A 202 24.21 -4.00 -3.79
N VAL A 203 24.97 -4.86 -3.13
CA VAL A 203 26.33 -4.53 -2.70
C VAL A 203 27.34 -4.84 -3.79
N TYR A 204 27.28 -6.05 -4.40
CA TYR A 204 28.28 -6.45 -5.39
C TYR A 204 27.94 -6.03 -6.81
N LEU A 205 26.66 -6.12 -7.23
CA LEU A 205 26.29 -5.80 -8.61
C LEU A 205 26.03 -4.29 -8.79
N LEU A 206 25.25 -3.66 -7.87
CA LEU A 206 24.93 -2.24 -7.94
C LEU A 206 25.98 -1.35 -7.23
N ASN A 207 26.94 -1.95 -6.54
CA ASN A 207 28.00 -1.26 -5.79
C ASN A 207 27.47 -0.16 -4.84
N LEU A 208 26.34 -0.42 -4.18
CA LEU A 208 25.74 0.51 -3.24
C LEU A 208 26.47 0.42 -1.89
N PRO A 209 26.77 1.55 -1.24
CA PRO A 209 27.53 1.59 0.01
C PRO A 209 26.67 1.20 1.23
N PHE A 210 26.04 0.02 1.17
CA PHE A 210 25.30 -0.50 2.32
C PHE A 210 26.21 -1.21 3.31
N GLN A 211 25.96 -0.97 4.58
CA GLN A 211 26.64 -1.65 5.65
C GLN A 211 26.10 -3.08 5.77
N LEU A 212 27.00 -4.06 5.65
CA LEU A 212 26.62 -5.49 5.66
C LEU A 212 26.38 -6.03 7.07
N TRP A 213 27.24 -5.64 8.03
CA TRP A 213 27.27 -6.20 9.37
C TRP A 213 26.80 -5.20 10.43
N PRO A 214 26.33 -5.70 11.59
CA PRO A 214 25.92 -4.85 12.70
C PRO A 214 27.05 -3.94 13.17
N GLN A 215 26.71 -2.71 13.53
CA GLN A 215 27.66 -1.79 14.15
C GLN A 215 27.88 -2.14 15.63
N PRO A 216 29.07 -1.90 16.18
CA PRO A 216 29.34 -2.13 17.60
C PRO A 216 28.42 -1.30 18.51
N ASN A 217 27.91 -0.17 18.01
CA ASN A 217 26.97 0.71 18.71
C ASN A 217 25.50 0.46 18.31
N ALA A 218 25.18 -0.70 17.72
CA ALA A 218 23.84 -1.06 17.27
C ALA A 218 22.73 -0.79 18.31
N PRO A 219 22.87 -1.15 19.61
CA PRO A 219 21.80 -0.91 20.59
C PRO A 219 21.52 0.58 20.83
N VAL A 220 22.55 1.42 20.82
CA VAL A 220 22.41 2.87 21.00
C VAL A 220 21.72 3.49 19.76
N LEU A 221 22.11 3.07 18.57
CA LEU A 221 21.52 3.52 17.32
C LEU A 221 20.04 3.09 17.20
N LEU A 222 19.72 1.87 17.61
CA LEU A 222 18.33 1.38 17.67
C LEU A 222 17.49 2.25 18.61
N TRP A 223 18.01 2.56 19.78
CA TRP A 223 17.31 3.42 20.74
C TRP A 223 17.06 4.82 20.18
N GLN A 224 18.06 5.41 19.54
CA GLN A 224 17.94 6.73 18.92
C GLN A 224 16.90 6.72 17.78
N GLN A 225 16.91 5.71 16.92
CA GLN A 225 15.93 5.60 15.83
C GLN A 225 14.52 5.35 16.35
N LEU A 226 14.36 4.53 17.38
CA LEU A 226 13.07 4.36 18.06
C LEU A 226 12.56 5.68 18.63
N ALA A 227 13.42 6.41 19.32
CA ALA A 227 13.06 7.70 19.89
C ALA A 227 12.67 8.72 18.82
N GLU A 228 13.40 8.78 17.70
CA GLU A 228 13.04 9.62 16.55
C GLU A 228 11.72 9.21 15.91
N PHE A 229 11.49 7.92 15.71
CA PHE A 229 10.24 7.39 15.17
C PHE A 229 9.05 7.74 16.07
N PHE A 230 9.17 7.53 17.38
CA PHE A 230 8.15 7.95 18.34
C PHE A 230 7.94 9.46 18.36
N ARG A 231 9.01 10.25 18.25
CA ARG A 231 8.94 11.70 18.18
C ARG A 231 8.24 12.17 16.90
N LEU A 232 8.45 11.48 15.77
CA LEU A 232 7.84 11.82 14.51
C LEU A 232 6.34 11.50 14.49
N ILE A 233 5.92 10.42 15.15
CA ILE A 233 4.51 10.00 15.23
C ILE A 233 3.79 10.78 16.34
N LEU A 234 4.38 10.87 17.53
CA LEU A 234 3.75 11.49 18.70
C LEU A 234 3.95 13.01 18.78
N GLY A 235 5.01 13.53 18.17
CA GLY A 235 5.32 14.96 18.18
C GLY A 235 4.19 15.85 17.68
N PRO A 236 3.55 15.56 16.55
CA PRO A 236 2.38 16.29 16.10
C PRO A 236 1.20 16.18 17.07
N LEU A 237 0.99 14.99 17.67
CA LEU A 237 -0.07 14.74 18.65
C LEU A 237 0.17 15.48 19.97
N LEU A 238 1.41 15.47 20.48
CA LEU A 238 1.79 16.18 21.70
C LEU A 238 1.69 17.70 21.54
N LYS A 239 2.00 18.22 20.37
CA LYS A 239 1.82 19.64 20.04
C LYS A 239 0.35 20.06 19.98
N TYR A 240 -0.55 19.11 19.59
CA TYR A 240 -1.99 19.34 19.60
C TYR A 240 -2.60 19.26 21.00
N VAL A 241 -1.99 18.47 21.90
CA VAL A 241 -2.47 18.29 23.30
C VAL A 241 -1.88 19.35 24.26
N GLY A 242 -1.01 20.25 23.77
CA GLY A 242 -0.49 21.37 24.58
C GLY A 242 0.50 20.97 25.69
N VAL A 243 1.18 19.83 25.53
CA VAL A 243 2.17 19.29 26.48
C VAL A 243 3.60 19.54 26.00
N ALA A 244 3.82 20.57 25.19
CA ALA A 244 5.17 20.99 24.76
C ALA A 244 5.41 22.44 25.08
#